data_970613cc0a772446d33d27683bc89fd4
#
_entry.id   970613cc0a772446d33d27683bc89fd4
#
_cell.length_a   1.000
_cell.length_b   1.000
_cell.length_c   1.000
_cell.angle_alpha   90.00
_cell.angle_beta   90.00
_cell.angle_gamma   90.00
#
_symmetry.space_group_name_H-M   'P 1'
#
loop_
_entity.id
_entity.type
_entity.pdbx_description
1 polymer ?
#
loop_
_entity_poly.entity_id
_entity_poly.type
_entity_poly.pdbx_seq_one_letter_code
_entity_poly.pdbx_strand_id
1 'polypeptide(L)'
;MSKPDSILDRLIALYGKPVGMAAFERLQGLMEHYRNPLSASGIENRGGLSQRDAILITYGDQVLEAGRPPLRTLAEFCKDRLSDLVSTIHILPFYPYTSDDGFSVVDYKTVNPDLGTWEDLGNLGQSYRLMFDAVINHISAQSAWFKAFLNNDLPYSQYFIEVNKDVDLSQVVRPRALPLLTEFMTLAGEKAVWTTFSADQVDINYQNPDVLLDMVDVLLFYAAREAQFIRLDAIAYLWKEVGTSCIHLPQTHRVIQLFRAILDDIAAQVILITETNVPHRDNISYFGNGENEAQLVYNFALPPLVLHSLQTGDVSILSDWARSLSLSSSRTTFFNFLASHDGIGLNPARGILGDEQINGLVEKILAHGGLISYKHNPDGSRSPYELNINYFDALNDANGLESEEIQINRFMVAQAIMLALVGVPGIYFHSLFGSRGWQEGVTLHGHNRAINRQKLERGGLERSLNDSDSRPYRIFHRFSQLLQARSRCSAFHPNGGQRVLNYGEGIFALLRSSIDHKEHVLCLHNVTDLPQDGIIEQENLPLGTGQKPVDITTGLELTYPGTTPSQSRNTRNTIRLSPYQVMWLEGK
;
A
#
# COMPACT_ATOMS: atom_id res chain seq x y z
N MET A 1 -20.57 -15.44 22.99
CA MET A 1 -19.29 -15.20 22.28
C MET A 1 -18.36 -16.34 22.65
N SER A 2 -17.89 -17.15 21.69
CA SER A 2 -16.85 -18.16 21.93
C SER A 2 -15.57 -17.44 22.37
N LYS A 3 -14.84 -18.01 23.32
CA LYS A 3 -13.50 -17.53 23.69
C LYS A 3 -12.64 -17.47 22.41
N PRO A 4 -11.89 -16.38 22.15
CA PRO A 4 -10.98 -16.35 21.02
C PRO A 4 -9.99 -17.51 21.13
N ASP A 5 -9.68 -18.15 19.99
CA ASP A 5 -8.70 -19.24 19.94
C ASP A 5 -7.35 -18.75 20.48
N SER A 6 -6.78 -19.50 21.41
CA SER A 6 -5.44 -19.20 21.94
C SER A 6 -4.36 -19.44 20.86
N ILE A 7 -3.15 -18.96 21.11
CA ILE A 7 -1.97 -19.25 20.26
C ILE A 7 -1.78 -20.76 20.11
N LEU A 8 -1.93 -21.51 21.22
CA LEU A 8 -1.85 -22.98 21.21
C LEU A 8 -2.93 -23.62 20.34
N ASP A 9 -4.20 -23.17 20.46
CA ASP A 9 -5.30 -23.72 19.66
C ASP A 9 -5.06 -23.53 18.15
N ARG A 10 -4.50 -22.38 17.75
CA ARG A 10 -4.15 -22.09 16.35
C ARG A 10 -3.05 -23.01 15.83
N LEU A 11 -1.99 -23.25 16.64
CA LEU A 11 -0.92 -24.18 16.28
C LEU A 11 -1.42 -25.63 16.19
N ILE A 12 -2.28 -26.06 17.11
CA ILE A 12 -2.92 -27.39 17.04
C ILE A 12 -3.79 -27.52 15.78
N ALA A 13 -4.50 -26.46 15.42
CA ALA A 13 -5.34 -26.45 14.23
C ALA A 13 -4.56 -26.48 12.91
N LEU A 14 -3.34 -25.95 12.89
CA LEU A 14 -2.43 -26.02 11.73
C LEU A 14 -1.71 -27.36 11.62
N TYR A 15 -1.21 -27.89 12.72
CA TYR A 15 -0.21 -28.98 12.71
C TYR A 15 -0.66 -30.26 13.44
N GLY A 16 -1.87 -30.26 14.03
CA GLY A 16 -2.31 -31.33 14.91
C GLY A 16 -1.72 -31.24 16.32
N LYS A 17 -2.31 -31.96 17.27
CA LYS A 17 -2.03 -31.78 18.70
C LYS A 17 -0.57 -32.04 19.10
N PRO A 18 0.10 -33.15 18.72
CA PRO A 18 1.50 -33.38 19.15
C PRO A 18 2.47 -32.33 18.63
N VAL A 19 2.40 -32.04 17.35
CA VAL A 19 3.31 -31.09 16.69
C VAL A 19 3.01 -29.65 17.11
N GLY A 20 1.73 -29.29 17.22
CA GLY A 20 1.31 -27.96 17.68
C GLY A 20 1.73 -27.65 19.10
N MET A 21 1.71 -28.65 20.02
CA MET A 21 2.22 -28.47 21.39
C MET A 21 3.74 -28.26 21.41
N ALA A 22 4.50 -29.06 20.66
CA ALA A 22 5.96 -28.89 20.57
C ALA A 22 6.35 -27.54 19.95
N ALA A 23 5.65 -27.11 18.91
CA ALA A 23 5.83 -25.79 18.32
C ALA A 23 5.50 -24.65 19.31
N PHE A 24 4.45 -24.83 20.14
CA PHE A 24 4.09 -23.84 21.16
C PHE A 24 5.15 -23.67 22.24
N GLU A 25 5.74 -24.75 22.74
CA GLU A 25 6.85 -24.67 23.72
C GLU A 25 8.05 -23.89 23.17
N ARG A 26 8.43 -24.14 21.92
CA ARG A 26 9.49 -23.38 21.24
C ARG A 26 9.13 -21.92 21.04
N LEU A 27 7.88 -21.66 20.63
CA LEU A 27 7.37 -20.31 20.46
C LEU A 27 7.40 -19.51 21.76
N GLN A 28 7.03 -20.11 22.89
CA GLN A 28 7.12 -19.45 24.20
C GLN A 28 8.56 -19.01 24.51
N GLY A 29 9.55 -19.85 24.23
CA GLY A 29 10.97 -19.50 24.37
C GLY A 29 11.39 -18.34 23.47
N LEU A 30 10.89 -18.31 22.23
CA LEU A 30 11.13 -17.23 21.28
C LEU A 30 10.50 -15.91 21.75
N MET A 31 9.24 -15.93 22.17
CA MET A 31 8.54 -14.76 22.68
C MET A 31 9.24 -14.20 23.93
N GLU A 32 9.69 -15.04 24.85
CA GLU A 32 10.42 -14.61 26.04
C GLU A 32 11.77 -13.96 25.68
N HIS A 33 12.47 -14.49 24.67
CA HIS A 33 13.72 -13.90 24.17
C HIS A 33 13.51 -12.44 23.70
N TYR A 34 12.37 -12.14 23.07
CA TYR A 34 12.09 -10.81 22.54
C TYR A 34 11.42 -9.84 23.52
N ARG A 35 10.92 -10.28 24.70
CA ARG A 35 10.27 -9.37 25.68
C ARG A 35 11.14 -8.18 26.07
N ASN A 36 12.41 -8.43 26.45
CA ASN A 36 13.33 -7.36 26.83
C ASN A 36 13.72 -6.45 25.67
N PRO A 37 14.12 -6.94 24.48
CA PRO A 37 14.37 -6.11 23.31
C PRO A 37 13.17 -5.24 22.89
N LEU A 38 11.96 -5.78 22.93
CA LEU A 38 10.74 -5.03 22.59
C LEU A 38 10.42 -3.93 23.61
N SER A 39 10.56 -4.21 24.89
CA SER A 39 10.39 -3.20 25.94
C SER A 39 11.45 -2.09 25.84
N ALA A 40 12.69 -2.43 25.48
CA ALA A 40 13.78 -1.46 25.33
C ALA A 40 13.62 -0.59 24.05
N SER A 41 12.94 -1.07 23.01
CA SER A 41 12.74 -0.32 21.76
C SER A 41 11.88 0.95 21.92
N GLY A 42 11.14 1.09 23.03
CA GLY A 42 10.24 2.24 23.26
C GLY A 42 9.03 2.32 22.33
N ILE A 43 8.81 1.28 21.51
CA ILE A 43 7.70 1.20 20.53
C ILE A 43 6.33 1.33 21.22
N GLU A 44 6.21 0.94 22.49
CA GLU A 44 4.98 0.99 23.30
C GLU A 44 4.47 2.44 23.53
N ASN A 45 5.34 3.43 23.43
CA ASN A 45 5.01 4.83 23.71
C ASN A 45 4.49 5.58 22.49
N ARG A 46 4.43 4.96 21.31
CA ARG A 46 3.96 5.58 20.07
C ARG A 46 2.46 5.32 19.90
N GLY A 47 1.63 6.36 20.06
CA GLY A 47 0.16 6.28 20.05
C GLY A 47 -0.45 5.62 18.80
N GLY A 48 -1.76 5.37 18.83
CA GLY A 48 -2.53 4.80 17.72
C GLY A 48 -2.55 5.68 16.44
N LEU A 49 -3.35 5.26 15.46
CA LEU A 49 -3.54 6.01 14.21
C LEU A 49 -4.33 7.30 14.45
N SER A 50 -4.04 8.32 13.65
CA SER A 50 -4.71 9.62 13.69
C SER A 50 -4.77 10.25 12.29
N GLN A 51 -5.43 11.39 12.15
CA GLN A 51 -5.43 12.18 10.90
C GLN A 51 -4.03 12.66 10.48
N ARG A 52 -3.05 12.63 11.37
CA ARG A 52 -1.66 13.00 11.05
C ARG A 52 -0.91 11.89 10.33
N ASP A 53 -1.47 10.68 10.33
CA ASP A 53 -0.79 9.54 9.71
C ASP A 53 -0.90 9.61 8.19
N ALA A 54 0.28 9.71 7.58
CA ALA A 54 0.55 9.55 6.17
C ALA A 54 1.88 8.78 6.04
N ILE A 55 1.93 7.78 5.17
CA ILE A 55 3.07 6.87 5.02
C ILE A 55 3.76 7.15 3.69
N LEU A 56 5.04 7.48 3.71
CA LEU A 56 5.87 7.54 2.52
C LEU A 56 6.32 6.15 2.12
N ILE A 57 6.04 5.72 0.90
CA ILE A 57 6.54 4.47 0.30
C ILE A 57 7.80 4.80 -0.51
N THR A 58 8.95 4.24 -0.15
CA THR A 58 10.23 4.57 -0.77
C THR A 58 11.23 3.41 -0.71
N TYR A 59 12.16 3.38 -1.65
CA TYR A 59 13.36 2.55 -1.53
C TYR A 59 14.40 3.22 -0.62
N GLY A 60 15.28 2.43 0.00
CA GLY A 60 16.37 2.93 0.81
C GLY A 60 17.40 3.75 0.03
N ASP A 61 17.51 3.49 -1.28
CA ASP A 61 18.38 4.18 -2.24
C ASP A 61 17.61 5.14 -3.17
N GLN A 62 16.43 5.58 -2.77
CA GLN A 62 15.59 6.44 -3.62
C GLN A 62 16.23 7.79 -3.94
N VAL A 63 17.02 8.33 -2.97
CA VAL A 63 17.80 9.55 -3.14
C VAL A 63 19.27 9.22 -2.96
N LEU A 64 20.07 9.53 -3.99
CA LEU A 64 21.49 9.22 -4.02
C LEU A 64 22.36 10.49 -3.91
N GLU A 65 23.45 10.37 -3.19
CA GLU A 65 24.51 11.39 -3.10
C GLU A 65 25.86 10.70 -3.14
N ALA A 66 26.76 11.16 -4.01
CA ALA A 66 28.06 10.52 -4.21
C ALA A 66 28.88 10.45 -2.92
N GLY A 67 29.39 9.27 -2.59
CA GLY A 67 30.24 9.04 -1.43
C GLY A 67 29.48 8.93 -0.09
N ARG A 68 28.14 8.83 -0.10
CA ARG A 68 27.31 8.68 1.11
C ARG A 68 26.45 7.43 1.05
N PRO A 69 26.23 6.74 2.19
CA PRO A 69 25.27 5.65 2.26
C PRO A 69 23.86 6.14 1.89
N PRO A 70 23.14 5.43 1.00
CA PRO A 70 21.81 5.83 0.54
C PRO A 70 20.79 6.05 1.66
N LEU A 71 20.70 5.15 2.65
CA LEU A 71 19.78 5.30 3.78
C LEU A 71 20.02 6.59 4.57
N ARG A 72 21.27 7.02 4.72
CA ARG A 72 21.62 8.28 5.40
C ARG A 72 21.20 9.48 4.56
N THR A 73 21.42 9.43 3.24
CA THR A 73 20.98 10.49 2.32
C THR A 73 19.46 10.62 2.31
N LEU A 74 18.74 9.47 2.30
CA LEU A 74 17.28 9.44 2.39
C LEU A 74 16.78 10.04 3.72
N ALA A 75 17.41 9.66 4.85
CA ALA A 75 17.02 10.16 6.17
C ALA A 75 17.14 11.69 6.27
N GLU A 76 18.24 12.25 5.77
CA GLU A 76 18.45 13.70 5.72
C GLU A 76 17.44 14.39 4.81
N PHE A 77 17.21 13.86 3.61
CA PHE A 77 16.20 14.40 2.69
C PHE A 77 14.80 14.41 3.34
N CYS A 78 14.39 13.30 3.96
CA CYS A 78 13.12 13.22 4.66
C CYS A 78 13.04 14.26 5.78
N LYS A 79 14.08 14.39 6.60
CA LYS A 79 14.13 15.37 7.68
C LYS A 79 14.01 16.81 7.16
N ASP A 80 14.70 17.15 6.08
CA ASP A 80 14.75 18.50 5.53
C ASP A 80 13.44 18.89 4.82
N ARG A 81 12.74 17.93 4.22
CA ARG A 81 11.61 18.21 3.32
C ARG A 81 10.26 17.66 3.78
N LEU A 82 10.23 16.62 4.63
CA LEU A 82 9.01 15.86 4.92
C LEU A 82 8.64 15.80 6.42
N SER A 83 9.37 16.48 7.32
CA SER A 83 9.21 16.37 8.79
C SER A 83 7.78 16.59 9.28
N ASP A 84 7.03 17.51 8.68
CA ASP A 84 5.65 17.85 9.08
C ASP A 84 4.60 17.32 8.09
N LEU A 85 5.00 16.52 7.10
CA LEU A 85 4.13 16.05 6.03
C LEU A 85 3.75 14.59 6.16
N VAL A 86 4.68 13.74 6.59
CA VAL A 86 4.48 12.30 6.77
C VAL A 86 4.87 11.87 8.16
N SER A 87 4.17 10.89 8.71
CA SER A 87 4.43 10.35 10.05
C SER A 87 5.29 9.08 10.02
N THR A 88 5.30 8.39 8.88
CA THR A 88 5.87 7.05 8.74
C THR A 88 6.62 6.92 7.42
N ILE A 89 7.75 6.25 7.47
CA ILE A 89 8.52 5.87 6.29
C ILE A 89 8.41 4.36 6.08
N HIS A 90 7.79 3.95 4.99
CA HIS A 90 7.82 2.58 4.49
C HIS A 90 9.05 2.43 3.62
N ILE A 91 10.07 1.74 4.14
CA ILE A 91 11.27 1.41 3.40
C ILE A 91 11.03 0.05 2.75
N LEU A 92 10.91 0.02 1.43
CA LEU A 92 10.80 -1.20 0.63
C LEU A 92 12.00 -2.10 0.91
N PRO A 93 11.96 -3.42 0.62
CA PRO A 93 12.94 -4.36 1.14
C PRO A 93 14.38 -3.89 1.00
N PHE A 94 15.01 -3.67 2.13
CA PHE A 94 16.38 -3.12 2.25
C PHE A 94 17.40 -4.20 2.65
N TYR A 95 16.99 -5.44 2.62
CA TYR A 95 17.79 -6.62 2.92
C TYR A 95 18.71 -6.97 1.74
N PRO A 96 19.76 -7.79 1.90
CA PRO A 96 20.48 -8.40 0.79
C PRO A 96 19.50 -9.20 -0.09
N TYR A 97 19.54 -8.98 -1.40
CA TYR A 97 18.63 -9.59 -2.35
C TYR A 97 19.33 -9.97 -3.65
N THR A 98 18.68 -10.74 -4.50
CA THR A 98 19.22 -11.16 -5.81
C THR A 98 18.42 -10.65 -6.99
N SER A 99 17.12 -10.41 -6.83
CA SER A 99 16.25 -9.94 -7.91
C SER A 99 15.04 -9.15 -7.38
N ASP A 100 14.24 -8.61 -8.32
CA ASP A 100 12.98 -7.86 -8.09
C ASP A 100 13.16 -6.70 -7.09
N ASP A 101 14.32 -6.01 -7.15
CA ASP A 101 14.63 -4.82 -6.34
C ASP A 101 14.34 -4.98 -4.84
N GLY A 102 14.75 -6.11 -4.25
CA GLY A 102 14.60 -6.41 -2.83
C GLY A 102 13.62 -7.53 -2.50
N PHE A 103 12.70 -7.89 -3.41
CA PHE A 103 11.68 -8.91 -3.15
C PHE A 103 12.14 -10.35 -3.38
N SER A 104 13.43 -10.59 -3.58
CA SER A 104 14.07 -11.92 -3.50
C SER A 104 15.14 -11.88 -2.42
N VAL A 105 14.70 -12.00 -1.17
CA VAL A 105 15.53 -11.78 0.04
C VAL A 105 16.54 -12.92 0.22
N VAL A 106 17.80 -12.56 0.47
CA VAL A 106 18.88 -13.52 0.81
C VAL A 106 18.98 -13.74 2.32
N ASP A 107 18.84 -12.66 3.10
CA ASP A 107 18.91 -12.69 4.57
C ASP A 107 17.96 -11.62 5.15
N TYR A 108 16.99 -12.05 5.94
CA TYR A 108 15.96 -11.19 6.53
C TYR A 108 16.46 -10.26 7.64
N LYS A 109 17.60 -10.56 8.26
CA LYS A 109 18.08 -9.87 9.46
C LYS A 109 19.27 -8.95 9.22
N THR A 110 19.75 -8.88 8.00
CA THR A 110 20.90 -8.06 7.59
C THR A 110 20.41 -6.90 6.71
N VAL A 111 20.95 -5.69 6.88
CA VAL A 111 20.77 -4.59 5.94
C VAL A 111 21.71 -4.80 4.77
N ASN A 112 21.24 -4.57 3.54
CA ASN A 112 22.10 -4.59 2.35
C ASN A 112 23.25 -3.58 2.54
N PRO A 113 24.52 -4.01 2.51
CA PRO A 113 25.67 -3.13 2.76
C PRO A 113 25.77 -1.96 1.78
N ASP A 114 25.20 -2.09 0.58
CA ASP A 114 25.18 -1.01 -0.41
C ASP A 114 24.19 0.11 -0.02
N LEU A 115 23.24 -0.15 0.88
CA LEU A 115 22.27 0.82 1.37
C LEU A 115 22.72 1.53 2.65
N GLY A 116 23.35 0.79 3.57
CA GLY A 116 23.77 1.29 4.89
C GLY A 116 23.71 0.23 5.98
N THR A 117 23.29 0.62 7.19
CA THR A 117 23.31 -0.21 8.38
C THR A 117 22.00 -0.10 9.18
N TRP A 118 21.82 -0.99 10.17
CA TRP A 118 20.75 -0.89 11.17
C TRP A 118 20.78 0.44 11.96
N GLU A 119 21.98 1.02 12.17
CA GLU A 119 22.12 2.32 12.82
C GLU A 119 21.53 3.45 11.96
N ASP A 120 21.72 3.40 10.64
CA ASP A 120 21.13 4.38 9.72
C ASP A 120 19.60 4.31 9.73
N LEU A 121 19.03 3.11 9.81
CA LEU A 121 17.58 2.89 9.99
C LEU A 121 17.09 3.40 11.37
N GLY A 122 17.81 3.10 12.45
CA GLY A 122 17.50 3.61 13.79
C GLY A 122 17.52 5.14 13.86
N ASN A 123 18.45 5.78 13.16
CA ASN A 123 18.49 7.25 13.06
C ASN A 123 17.25 7.81 12.34
N LEU A 124 16.77 7.15 11.27
CA LEU A 124 15.50 7.50 10.63
C LEU A 124 14.31 7.30 11.59
N GLY A 125 14.33 6.23 12.37
CA GLY A 125 13.34 5.88 13.39
C GLY A 125 13.19 6.88 14.52
N GLN A 126 14.21 7.71 14.79
CA GLN A 126 14.12 8.79 15.77
C GLN A 126 13.12 9.90 15.38
N SER A 127 12.93 10.12 14.07
CA SER A 127 12.06 11.17 13.55
C SER A 127 10.73 10.66 13.00
N TYR A 128 10.69 9.40 12.56
CA TYR A 128 9.53 8.78 11.89
C TYR A 128 9.19 7.43 12.51
N ARG A 129 7.95 7.00 12.36
CA ARG A 129 7.61 5.59 12.50
C ARG A 129 8.22 4.83 11.31
N LEU A 130 8.60 3.58 11.53
CA LEU A 130 9.15 2.73 10.48
C LEU A 130 8.16 1.66 10.07
N MET A 131 8.09 1.40 8.76
CA MET A 131 7.35 0.31 8.16
C MET A 131 8.32 -0.55 7.35
N PHE A 132 8.35 -1.86 7.62
CA PHE A 132 9.20 -2.83 6.94
C PHE A 132 8.37 -3.87 6.20
N ASP A 133 8.94 -4.39 5.10
CA ASP A 133 8.38 -5.52 4.38
C ASP A 133 8.80 -6.84 5.00
N ALA A 134 7.83 -7.68 5.32
CA ALA A 134 8.03 -9.09 5.61
C ALA A 134 7.73 -9.91 4.34
N VAL A 135 8.77 -10.16 3.53
CA VAL A 135 8.70 -10.97 2.31
C VAL A 135 8.77 -12.44 2.72
N ILE A 136 7.68 -12.94 3.31
CA ILE A 136 7.66 -14.23 4.00
C ILE A 136 6.99 -15.37 3.24
N ASN A 137 6.50 -15.11 2.03
CA ASN A 137 5.99 -16.17 1.15
C ASN A 137 7.12 -16.97 0.49
N HIS A 138 8.23 -16.31 0.18
CA HIS A 138 9.35 -16.86 -0.59
C HIS A 138 10.67 -16.23 -0.15
N ILE A 139 11.76 -16.86 -0.54
CA ILE A 139 13.15 -16.42 -0.28
C ILE A 139 13.98 -16.60 -1.55
N SER A 140 15.11 -15.90 -1.65
CA SER A 140 16.03 -16.05 -2.78
C SER A 140 16.58 -17.46 -2.92
N ALA A 141 16.69 -17.94 -4.17
CA ALA A 141 17.43 -19.14 -4.51
C ALA A 141 18.92 -19.08 -4.11
N GLN A 142 19.45 -17.92 -3.74
CA GLN A 142 20.81 -17.73 -3.23
C GLN A 142 20.89 -17.63 -1.70
N SER A 143 19.76 -17.74 -1.00
CA SER A 143 19.74 -17.73 0.47
C SER A 143 20.50 -18.90 1.08
N ALA A 144 20.96 -18.73 2.32
CA ALA A 144 21.60 -19.83 3.07
C ALA A 144 20.64 -21.03 3.26
N TRP A 145 19.35 -20.77 3.47
CA TRP A 145 18.33 -21.80 3.63
C TRP A 145 18.16 -22.65 2.37
N PHE A 146 18.09 -22.02 1.21
CA PHE A 146 17.94 -22.76 -0.05
C PHE A 146 19.21 -23.51 -0.43
N LYS A 147 20.40 -22.94 -0.18
CA LYS A 147 21.67 -23.66 -0.37
C LYS A 147 21.77 -24.90 0.51
N ALA A 148 21.34 -24.81 1.77
CA ALA A 148 21.28 -25.97 2.68
C ALA A 148 20.25 -27.01 2.20
N PHE A 149 19.09 -26.58 1.65
CA PHE A 149 18.13 -27.46 0.98
C PHE A 149 18.75 -28.20 -0.21
N LEU A 150 19.49 -27.52 -1.08
CA LEU A 150 20.19 -28.16 -2.21
C LEU A 150 21.20 -29.20 -1.75
N ASN A 151 21.84 -28.99 -0.60
CA ASN A 151 22.77 -29.93 0.05
C ASN A 151 22.06 -31.02 0.83
N ASN A 152 20.74 -31.01 0.92
CA ASN A 152 19.95 -31.94 1.74
C ASN A 152 20.26 -31.86 3.23
N ASP A 153 20.67 -30.67 3.73
CA ASP A 153 21.00 -30.43 5.13
C ASP A 153 19.73 -30.25 5.99
N LEU A 154 19.66 -30.91 7.14
CA LEU A 154 18.58 -30.70 8.12
C LEU A 154 18.81 -29.39 8.91
N PRO A 155 17.74 -28.66 9.27
CA PRO A 155 16.32 -28.94 8.99
C PRO A 155 15.87 -28.42 7.61
N TYR A 156 16.71 -27.73 6.86
CA TYR A 156 16.38 -26.98 5.66
C TYR A 156 15.93 -27.83 4.49
N SER A 157 16.26 -29.12 4.46
CA SER A 157 15.76 -30.07 3.43
C SER A 157 14.23 -30.21 3.41
N GLN A 158 13.52 -29.69 4.43
CA GLN A 158 12.05 -29.68 4.52
C GLN A 158 11.43 -28.28 4.46
N TYR A 159 12.23 -27.23 4.22
CA TYR A 159 11.79 -25.83 4.22
C TYR A 159 11.12 -25.39 2.92
N PHE A 160 11.27 -26.17 1.84
CA PHE A 160 10.78 -25.83 0.52
C PHE A 160 9.79 -26.88 0.02
N ILE A 161 8.95 -26.51 -0.95
CA ILE A 161 7.86 -27.34 -1.42
C ILE A 161 8.32 -28.06 -2.69
N GLU A 162 8.59 -29.35 -2.56
CA GLU A 162 8.87 -30.23 -3.68
C GLU A 162 7.57 -30.80 -4.23
N VAL A 163 7.44 -30.84 -5.56
CA VAL A 163 6.26 -31.38 -6.23
C VAL A 163 6.70 -32.36 -7.31
N ASN A 164 6.04 -33.51 -7.37
CA ASN A 164 6.24 -34.43 -8.49
C ASN A 164 5.71 -33.80 -9.78
N LYS A 165 6.47 -33.89 -10.87
CA LYS A 165 6.13 -33.31 -12.18
C LYS A 165 4.79 -33.82 -12.77
N ASP A 166 4.35 -35.00 -12.36
CA ASP A 166 3.11 -35.63 -12.82
C ASP A 166 1.84 -35.14 -12.09
N VAL A 167 2.00 -34.27 -11.09
CA VAL A 167 0.88 -33.76 -10.29
C VAL A 167 0.11 -32.69 -11.05
N ASP A 168 -1.21 -32.78 -11.05
CA ASP A 168 -2.08 -31.75 -11.63
C ASP A 168 -2.11 -30.49 -10.76
N LEU A 169 -1.58 -29.40 -11.30
CA LEU A 169 -1.54 -28.06 -10.70
C LEU A 169 -2.44 -27.06 -11.45
N SER A 170 -3.35 -27.54 -12.30
CA SER A 170 -4.21 -26.68 -13.14
C SER A 170 -5.13 -25.76 -12.35
N GLN A 171 -5.47 -26.13 -11.10
CA GLN A 171 -6.32 -25.32 -10.21
C GLN A 171 -5.56 -24.18 -9.51
N VAL A 172 -4.22 -24.21 -9.49
CA VAL A 172 -3.41 -23.25 -8.78
C VAL A 172 -3.50 -21.87 -9.43
N VAL A 173 -3.89 -20.86 -8.66
CA VAL A 173 -3.93 -19.47 -9.11
C VAL A 173 -2.51 -18.93 -9.26
N ARG A 174 -2.19 -18.41 -10.44
CA ARG A 174 -0.85 -17.91 -10.78
C ARG A 174 -0.90 -16.41 -11.04
N PRO A 175 -0.17 -15.61 -10.25
CA PRO A 175 -0.15 -14.16 -10.44
C PRO A 175 0.69 -13.72 -11.66
N ARG A 176 1.64 -14.57 -12.10
CA ARG A 176 2.55 -14.27 -13.22
C ARG A 176 2.49 -15.35 -14.29
N ALA A 177 2.95 -15.01 -15.48
CA ALA A 177 3.01 -15.91 -16.64
C ALA A 177 4.20 -16.89 -16.61
N LEU A 178 5.03 -16.86 -15.56
CA LEU A 178 6.21 -17.71 -15.41
C LEU A 178 5.83 -19.14 -14.96
N PRO A 179 6.67 -20.15 -15.18
CA PRO A 179 6.44 -21.50 -14.65
C PRO A 179 6.23 -21.49 -13.14
N LEU A 180 5.29 -22.31 -12.64
CA LEU A 180 5.02 -22.45 -11.21
C LEU A 180 6.10 -23.28 -10.50
N LEU A 181 6.70 -24.24 -11.19
CA LEU A 181 7.77 -25.08 -10.70
C LEU A 181 9.05 -24.76 -11.44
N THR A 182 10.14 -24.71 -10.68
CA THR A 182 11.51 -24.57 -11.21
C THR A 182 12.31 -25.82 -10.84
N GLU A 183 13.07 -26.35 -11.79
CA GLU A 183 13.94 -27.50 -11.58
C GLU A 183 15.28 -27.08 -10.99
N PHE A 184 15.65 -27.70 -9.88
CA PHE A 184 16.95 -27.49 -9.23
C PHE A 184 17.70 -28.79 -9.02
N MET A 185 19.00 -28.78 -9.27
CA MET A 185 19.88 -29.90 -8.98
C MET A 185 20.24 -29.90 -7.49
N THR A 186 19.91 -30.97 -6.78
CA THR A 186 20.25 -31.17 -5.37
C THR A 186 21.21 -32.37 -5.21
N LEU A 187 21.81 -32.54 -4.02
CA LEU A 187 22.60 -33.73 -3.74
C LEU A 187 21.79 -35.04 -3.81
N ALA A 188 20.45 -34.95 -3.63
CA ALA A 188 19.53 -36.09 -3.75
C ALA A 188 18.99 -36.30 -5.19
N GLY A 189 19.49 -35.53 -6.18
CA GLY A 189 19.02 -35.54 -7.56
C GLY A 189 18.25 -34.28 -7.95
N GLU A 190 17.69 -34.27 -9.16
CA GLU A 190 16.87 -33.16 -9.66
C GLU A 190 15.52 -33.12 -8.96
N LYS A 191 15.12 -31.94 -8.49
CA LYS A 191 13.85 -31.70 -7.81
C LYS A 191 13.10 -30.52 -8.47
N ALA A 192 11.80 -30.67 -8.65
CA ALA A 192 10.92 -29.58 -9.05
C ALA A 192 10.39 -28.88 -7.80
N VAL A 193 10.72 -27.62 -7.64
CA VAL A 193 10.42 -26.82 -6.44
C VAL A 193 9.46 -25.69 -6.79
N TRP A 194 8.56 -25.37 -5.88
CA TRP A 194 7.54 -24.35 -6.05
C TRP A 194 8.11 -22.94 -6.09
N THR A 195 7.76 -22.17 -7.13
CA THR A 195 8.24 -20.82 -7.39
C THR A 195 7.10 -19.97 -7.94
N THR A 196 6.21 -19.50 -7.07
CA THR A 196 4.98 -18.76 -7.44
C THR A 196 5.27 -17.56 -8.34
N PHE A 197 6.33 -16.80 -8.07
CA PHE A 197 6.61 -15.53 -8.72
C PHE A 197 7.73 -15.59 -9.77
N SER A 198 8.85 -16.20 -9.45
CA SER A 198 9.98 -16.39 -10.37
C SER A 198 10.90 -17.50 -9.89
N ALA A 199 11.77 -18.00 -10.75
CA ALA A 199 12.75 -19.04 -10.41
C ALA A 199 13.69 -18.67 -9.24
N ASP A 200 13.91 -17.39 -9.00
CA ASP A 200 14.74 -16.89 -7.90
C ASP A 200 13.93 -16.63 -6.61
N GLN A 201 12.61 -16.63 -6.67
CA GLN A 201 11.71 -16.45 -5.53
C GLN A 201 11.11 -17.80 -5.14
N VAL A 202 11.86 -18.56 -4.33
CA VAL A 202 11.49 -19.95 -3.98
C VAL A 202 10.53 -19.93 -2.79
N ASP A 203 9.34 -20.51 -2.97
CA ASP A 203 8.29 -20.52 -1.94
C ASP A 203 8.69 -21.40 -0.76
N ILE A 204 8.47 -20.89 0.45
CA ILE A 204 8.76 -21.61 1.69
C ILE A 204 7.55 -22.42 2.18
N ASN A 205 7.81 -23.49 2.88
CA ASN A 205 6.83 -24.51 3.23
C ASN A 205 6.22 -24.29 4.63
N TYR A 206 5.12 -23.55 4.70
CA TYR A 206 4.40 -23.32 5.97
C TYR A 206 3.72 -24.57 6.56
N GLN A 207 3.68 -25.70 5.85
CA GLN A 207 3.29 -26.97 6.45
C GLN A 207 4.35 -27.49 7.45
N ASN A 208 5.57 -26.97 7.37
CA ASN A 208 6.63 -27.22 8.34
C ASN A 208 6.56 -26.17 9.48
N PRO A 209 6.34 -26.57 10.75
CA PRO A 209 6.29 -25.64 11.86
C PRO A 209 7.61 -24.88 12.12
N ASP A 210 8.75 -25.42 11.71
CA ASP A 210 10.04 -24.74 11.83
C ASP A 210 10.09 -23.48 10.97
N VAL A 211 9.57 -23.55 9.75
CA VAL A 211 9.43 -22.39 8.86
C VAL A 211 8.55 -21.32 9.49
N LEU A 212 7.41 -21.70 10.07
CA LEU A 212 6.53 -20.75 10.76
C LEU A 212 7.25 -20.05 11.92
N LEU A 213 7.98 -20.82 12.75
CA LEU A 213 8.69 -20.26 13.90
C LEU A 213 9.84 -19.33 13.47
N ASP A 214 10.57 -19.66 12.41
CA ASP A 214 11.60 -18.78 11.87
C ASP A 214 11.00 -17.48 11.29
N MET A 215 9.82 -17.54 10.68
CA MET A 215 9.13 -16.33 10.23
C MET A 215 8.58 -15.50 11.40
N VAL A 216 8.11 -16.11 12.47
CA VAL A 216 7.79 -15.39 13.71
C VAL A 216 9.03 -14.70 14.28
N ASP A 217 10.18 -15.37 14.28
CA ASP A 217 11.46 -14.77 14.70
C ASP A 217 11.83 -13.54 13.86
N VAL A 218 11.60 -13.58 12.54
CA VAL A 218 11.79 -12.42 11.65
C VAL A 218 10.86 -11.27 12.04
N LEU A 219 9.55 -11.53 12.24
CA LEU A 219 8.58 -10.48 12.60
C LEU A 219 8.92 -9.83 13.95
N LEU A 220 9.30 -10.65 14.95
CA LEU A 220 9.68 -10.16 16.27
C LEU A 220 11.01 -9.39 16.23
N PHE A 221 11.96 -9.84 15.40
CA PHE A 221 13.19 -9.10 15.14
C PHE A 221 12.91 -7.72 14.54
N TYR A 222 12.01 -7.62 13.56
CA TYR A 222 11.64 -6.32 12.97
C TYR A 222 10.98 -5.41 14.00
N ALA A 223 10.07 -5.94 14.81
CA ALA A 223 9.45 -5.19 15.90
C ALA A 223 10.49 -4.69 16.92
N ALA A 224 11.47 -5.53 17.29
CA ALA A 224 12.58 -5.15 18.18
C ALA A 224 13.55 -4.14 17.52
N ARG A 225 13.53 -4.00 16.19
CA ARG A 225 14.23 -2.96 15.41
C ARG A 225 13.33 -1.76 15.12
N GLU A 226 12.32 -1.53 15.94
CA GLU A 226 11.42 -0.38 15.92
C GLU A 226 10.46 -0.31 14.71
N ALA A 227 10.22 -1.41 14.00
CA ALA A 227 9.15 -1.47 13.00
C ALA A 227 7.79 -1.39 13.70
N GLN A 228 7.09 -0.25 13.54
CA GLN A 228 5.72 -0.11 14.03
C GLN A 228 4.69 -0.64 13.03
N PHE A 229 5.04 -0.73 11.78
CA PHE A 229 4.22 -1.32 10.74
C PHE A 229 5.01 -2.44 10.06
N ILE A 230 4.37 -3.58 9.87
CA ILE A 230 4.94 -4.70 9.12
C ILE A 230 3.99 -5.03 7.98
N ARG A 231 4.46 -4.86 6.74
CA ARG A 231 3.74 -5.24 5.53
C ARG A 231 4.02 -6.69 5.23
N LEU A 232 2.97 -7.51 5.24
CA LEU A 232 3.03 -8.91 4.85
C LEU A 232 2.89 -9.00 3.33
N ASP A 233 4.02 -9.15 2.65
CA ASP A 233 4.10 -9.22 1.20
C ASP A 233 3.52 -10.51 0.66
N ALA A 234 2.72 -10.43 -0.41
CA ALA A 234 2.14 -11.58 -1.12
C ALA A 234 1.46 -12.60 -0.20
N ILE A 235 0.89 -12.14 0.91
CA ILE A 235 0.44 -12.98 2.03
C ILE A 235 -0.64 -14.00 1.65
N ALA A 236 -1.39 -13.78 0.56
CA ALA A 236 -2.45 -14.66 0.12
C ALA A 236 -1.96 -16.06 -0.27
N TYR A 237 -0.69 -16.20 -0.58
CA TYR A 237 -0.09 -17.42 -1.14
C TYR A 237 0.66 -18.27 -0.11
N LEU A 238 0.64 -17.97 1.20
CA LEU A 238 1.48 -18.65 2.20
C LEU A 238 1.30 -20.17 2.23
N TRP A 239 0.07 -20.65 2.25
CA TRP A 239 -0.20 -22.08 2.38
C TRP A 239 -0.46 -22.71 1.02
N LYS A 240 0.26 -23.77 0.68
CA LYS A 240 0.09 -24.54 -0.55
C LYS A 240 -0.45 -25.93 -0.24
N GLU A 241 -1.50 -26.32 -0.93
CA GLU A 241 -2.12 -27.63 -0.84
C GLU A 241 -2.51 -28.09 -2.24
N VAL A 242 -1.85 -29.12 -2.75
CA VAL A 242 -2.11 -29.67 -4.08
C VAL A 242 -3.59 -30.07 -4.21
N GLY A 243 -4.19 -29.75 -5.35
CA GLY A 243 -5.63 -29.97 -5.58
C GLY A 243 -6.52 -28.82 -5.11
N THR A 244 -5.93 -27.70 -4.68
CA THR A 244 -6.62 -26.46 -4.33
C THR A 244 -6.15 -25.30 -5.19
N SER A 245 -6.77 -24.11 -5.00
CA SER A 245 -6.33 -22.86 -5.65
C SER A 245 -4.99 -22.34 -5.13
N CYS A 246 -4.50 -22.82 -3.98
CA CYS A 246 -3.29 -22.34 -3.27
C CYS A 246 -3.27 -20.84 -3.01
N ILE A 247 -4.46 -20.21 -2.91
CA ILE A 247 -4.63 -18.81 -2.55
C ILE A 247 -5.83 -18.68 -1.60
N HIS A 248 -5.74 -17.79 -0.61
CA HIS A 248 -6.81 -17.54 0.38
C HIS A 248 -7.24 -18.77 1.17
N LEU A 249 -6.37 -19.75 1.34
CA LEU A 249 -6.73 -20.95 2.08
C LEU A 249 -6.97 -20.63 3.57
N PRO A 250 -7.87 -21.38 4.25
CA PRO A 250 -8.12 -21.17 5.68
C PRO A 250 -6.86 -21.23 6.54
N GLN A 251 -5.86 -22.01 6.15
CA GLN A 251 -4.59 -22.11 6.83
C GLN A 251 -3.77 -20.82 6.68
N THR A 252 -3.82 -20.15 5.53
CA THR A 252 -3.20 -18.81 5.32
C THR A 252 -3.78 -17.81 6.34
N HIS A 253 -5.09 -17.72 6.46
CA HIS A 253 -5.74 -16.86 7.45
C HIS A 253 -5.33 -17.23 8.89
N ARG A 254 -5.25 -18.53 9.22
CA ARG A 254 -4.79 -18.98 10.55
C ARG A 254 -3.35 -18.57 10.86
N VAL A 255 -2.45 -18.59 9.89
CA VAL A 255 -1.07 -18.11 10.06
C VAL A 255 -1.07 -16.61 10.38
N ILE A 256 -1.84 -15.81 9.66
CA ILE A 256 -1.96 -14.37 9.92
C ILE A 256 -2.57 -14.11 11.30
N GLN A 257 -3.61 -14.86 11.66
CA GLN A 257 -4.22 -14.79 12.98
C GLN A 257 -3.24 -15.17 14.10
N LEU A 258 -2.34 -16.11 13.84
CA LEU A 258 -1.29 -16.49 14.78
C LEU A 258 -0.28 -15.35 14.93
N PHE A 259 0.19 -14.75 13.85
CA PHE A 259 1.07 -13.57 13.88
C PHE A 259 0.42 -12.43 14.68
N ARG A 260 -0.87 -12.14 14.46
CA ARG A 260 -1.57 -11.11 15.21
C ARG A 260 -1.65 -11.46 16.69
N ALA A 261 -2.00 -12.70 17.05
CA ALA A 261 -2.12 -13.12 18.44
C ALA A 261 -0.77 -13.05 19.19
N ILE A 262 0.34 -13.41 18.53
CA ILE A 262 1.71 -13.30 19.09
C ILE A 262 2.05 -11.82 19.32
N LEU A 263 1.81 -10.96 18.32
CA LEU A 263 2.09 -9.54 18.45
C LEU A 263 1.18 -8.87 19.49
N ASP A 264 -0.08 -9.25 19.60
CA ASP A 264 -0.99 -8.74 20.65
C ASP A 264 -0.48 -9.07 22.07
N ASP A 265 0.23 -10.18 22.24
CA ASP A 265 0.78 -10.58 23.54
C ASP A 265 2.06 -9.80 23.93
N ILE A 266 2.96 -9.53 22.99
CA ILE A 266 4.30 -8.98 23.32
C ILE A 266 4.68 -7.70 22.59
N ALA A 267 3.92 -7.27 21.59
CA ALA A 267 4.17 -6.07 20.76
C ALA A 267 2.86 -5.51 20.20
N ALA A 268 1.84 -5.33 21.05
CA ALA A 268 0.46 -5.01 20.66
C ALA A 268 0.32 -3.72 19.79
N GLN A 269 1.27 -2.81 19.88
CA GLN A 269 1.35 -1.56 19.11
C GLN A 269 1.83 -1.75 17.67
N VAL A 270 2.38 -2.91 17.32
CA VAL A 270 2.79 -3.22 15.94
C VAL A 270 1.55 -3.45 15.08
N ILE A 271 1.46 -2.74 13.97
CA ILE A 271 0.36 -2.81 13.01
C ILE A 271 0.76 -3.73 11.86
N LEU A 272 -0.05 -4.76 11.62
CA LEU A 272 0.09 -5.61 10.43
C LEU A 272 -0.68 -5.00 9.26
N ILE A 273 -0.04 -5.00 8.09
CA ILE A 273 -0.64 -4.58 6.83
C ILE A 273 -0.55 -5.74 5.85
N THR A 274 -1.66 -6.15 5.24
CA THR A 274 -1.65 -7.20 4.21
C THR A 274 -1.58 -6.59 2.82
N GLU A 275 -0.72 -7.17 2.01
CA GLU A 275 -0.59 -6.89 0.58
C GLU A 275 -1.13 -8.06 -0.23
N THR A 276 -2.25 -7.80 -0.93
CA THR A 276 -2.93 -8.81 -1.76
C THR A 276 -3.55 -8.16 -2.99
N ASN A 277 -2.91 -8.34 -4.16
CA ASN A 277 -3.40 -7.83 -5.45
C ASN A 277 -4.46 -8.80 -6.04
N VAL A 278 -5.62 -8.84 -5.40
CA VAL A 278 -6.74 -9.74 -5.69
C VAL A 278 -8.05 -8.94 -5.76
N PRO A 279 -9.17 -9.51 -6.22
CA PRO A 279 -10.46 -8.82 -6.21
C PRO A 279 -10.78 -8.23 -4.84
N HIS A 280 -11.40 -7.05 -4.82
CA HIS A 280 -11.66 -6.28 -3.59
C HIS A 280 -12.33 -7.11 -2.48
N ARG A 281 -13.30 -7.96 -2.85
CA ARG A 281 -14.00 -8.86 -1.92
C ARG A 281 -13.04 -9.80 -1.18
N ASP A 282 -12.07 -10.37 -1.89
CA ASP A 282 -11.11 -11.31 -1.31
C ASP A 282 -10.05 -10.56 -0.49
N ASN A 283 -9.66 -9.38 -0.95
CA ASN A 283 -8.71 -8.52 -0.27
C ASN A 283 -9.20 -8.10 1.13
N ILE A 284 -10.47 -7.66 1.28
CA ILE A 284 -11.02 -7.24 2.58
C ILE A 284 -11.21 -8.40 3.58
N SER A 285 -11.15 -9.66 3.13
CA SER A 285 -11.23 -10.82 4.02
C SER A 285 -10.07 -10.87 5.03
N TYR A 286 -8.94 -10.22 4.71
CA TYR A 286 -7.76 -10.14 5.57
C TYR A 286 -7.91 -9.18 6.76
N PHE A 287 -9.03 -8.50 6.91
CA PHE A 287 -9.43 -7.91 8.18
C PHE A 287 -9.86 -8.97 9.21
N GLY A 288 -10.13 -10.22 8.76
CA GLY A 288 -10.67 -11.27 9.60
C GLY A 288 -12.00 -10.86 10.22
N ASN A 289 -12.11 -10.97 11.54
CA ASN A 289 -13.28 -10.49 12.28
C ASN A 289 -13.14 -9.00 12.73
N GLY A 290 -12.11 -8.30 12.24
CA GLY A 290 -11.79 -6.93 12.63
C GLY A 290 -10.83 -6.80 13.83
N GLU A 291 -10.47 -7.93 14.47
CA GLU A 291 -9.62 -7.94 15.67
C GLU A 291 -8.44 -8.91 15.56
N ASN A 292 -8.56 -9.95 14.72
CA ASN A 292 -7.71 -11.14 14.78
C ASN A 292 -6.75 -11.33 13.59
N GLU A 293 -6.74 -10.43 12.59
CA GLU A 293 -5.82 -10.46 11.45
C GLU A 293 -5.15 -9.10 11.26
N ALA A 294 -5.07 -8.59 10.02
CA ALA A 294 -4.42 -7.31 9.75
C ALA A 294 -5.27 -6.12 10.22
N GLN A 295 -4.61 -5.10 10.73
CA GLN A 295 -5.25 -3.83 11.04
C GLN A 295 -5.42 -2.95 9.80
N LEU A 296 -4.49 -3.04 8.84
CA LEU A 296 -4.57 -2.35 7.57
C LEU A 296 -4.58 -3.33 6.41
N VAL A 297 -5.42 -3.04 5.42
CA VAL A 297 -5.49 -3.78 4.16
C VAL A 297 -5.25 -2.79 3.02
N TYR A 298 -4.35 -3.14 2.09
CA TYR A 298 -4.07 -2.32 0.91
C TYR A 298 -5.33 -2.12 0.07
N ASN A 299 -5.63 -0.88 -0.28
CA ASN A 299 -6.82 -0.56 -1.06
C ASN A 299 -6.52 -0.58 -2.57
N PHE A 300 -6.22 -1.76 -3.08
CA PHE A 300 -5.78 -1.97 -4.46
C PHE A 300 -6.82 -1.60 -5.53
N ALA A 301 -8.11 -1.53 -5.19
CA ALA A 301 -9.12 -1.10 -6.14
C ALA A 301 -9.06 0.42 -6.42
N LEU A 302 -8.53 1.21 -5.48
CA LEU A 302 -8.51 2.66 -5.58
C LEU A 302 -7.72 3.20 -6.79
N PRO A 303 -6.47 2.77 -7.08
CA PRO A 303 -5.69 3.30 -8.19
C PRO A 303 -6.38 3.20 -9.56
N PRO A 304 -6.86 2.01 -10.01
CA PRO A 304 -7.54 1.90 -11.31
C PRO A 304 -8.89 2.61 -11.35
N LEU A 305 -9.64 2.71 -10.23
CA LEU A 305 -10.93 3.40 -10.18
C LEU A 305 -10.77 4.92 -10.29
N VAL A 306 -9.80 5.50 -9.59
CA VAL A 306 -9.49 6.94 -9.72
C VAL A 306 -8.97 7.26 -11.12
N LEU A 307 -8.11 6.40 -11.67
CA LEU A 307 -7.60 6.55 -13.03
C LEU A 307 -8.76 6.53 -14.04
N HIS A 308 -9.68 5.56 -13.94
CA HIS A 308 -10.87 5.46 -14.79
C HIS A 308 -11.72 6.72 -14.71
N SER A 309 -12.03 7.20 -13.49
CA SER A 309 -12.88 8.38 -13.32
C SER A 309 -12.27 9.64 -13.92
N LEU A 310 -10.95 9.84 -13.81
CA LEU A 310 -10.26 10.98 -14.41
C LEU A 310 -10.08 10.88 -15.92
N GLN A 311 -10.08 9.67 -16.49
CA GLN A 311 -10.02 9.46 -17.92
C GLN A 311 -11.37 9.61 -18.61
N THR A 312 -12.47 9.30 -17.90
CA THR A 312 -13.83 9.36 -18.45
C THR A 312 -14.59 10.64 -18.07
N GLY A 313 -14.15 11.32 -17.00
CA GLY A 313 -14.90 12.44 -16.40
C GLY A 313 -16.13 11.98 -15.61
N ASP A 314 -16.23 10.67 -15.28
CA ASP A 314 -17.38 10.06 -14.60
C ASP A 314 -16.94 9.36 -13.31
N VAL A 315 -17.49 9.83 -12.18
CA VAL A 315 -17.23 9.31 -10.84
C VAL A 315 -18.23 8.27 -10.35
N SER A 316 -19.21 7.88 -11.16
CA SER A 316 -20.32 7.02 -10.74
C SER A 316 -19.83 5.71 -10.13
N ILE A 317 -18.93 4.99 -10.83
CA ILE A 317 -18.37 3.72 -10.36
C ILE A 317 -17.50 3.93 -9.11
N LEU A 318 -16.64 4.96 -9.11
CA LEU A 318 -15.80 5.29 -7.94
C LEU A 318 -16.68 5.63 -6.73
N SER A 319 -17.77 6.37 -6.92
CA SER A 319 -18.70 6.76 -5.87
C SER A 319 -19.44 5.55 -5.29
N ASP A 320 -19.92 4.64 -6.14
CA ASP A 320 -20.61 3.42 -5.70
C ASP A 320 -19.66 2.50 -4.92
N TRP A 321 -18.44 2.32 -5.41
CA TRP A 321 -17.41 1.57 -4.70
C TRP A 321 -17.04 2.24 -3.36
N ALA A 322 -16.79 3.55 -3.34
CA ALA A 322 -16.44 4.27 -2.11
C ALA A 322 -17.57 4.24 -1.07
N ARG A 323 -18.84 4.17 -1.52
CA ARG A 323 -20.02 3.99 -0.66
C ARG A 323 -20.10 2.60 -0.05
N SER A 324 -19.54 1.59 -0.71
CA SER A 324 -19.50 0.22 -0.22
C SER A 324 -18.41 -0.03 0.84
N LEU A 325 -17.44 0.90 0.97
CA LEU A 325 -16.37 0.76 1.96
C LEU A 325 -16.93 0.80 3.38
N SER A 326 -16.62 -0.21 4.16
CA SER A 326 -16.97 -0.29 5.58
C SER A 326 -15.78 -0.78 6.39
N LEU A 327 -15.61 -0.26 7.60
CA LEU A 327 -14.59 -0.71 8.53
C LEU A 327 -15.15 -1.85 9.38
N SER A 328 -14.39 -2.93 9.51
CA SER A 328 -14.82 -4.12 10.27
C SER A 328 -14.82 -3.87 11.79
N SER A 329 -13.96 -2.96 12.28
CA SER A 329 -13.88 -2.55 13.68
C SER A 329 -13.21 -1.18 13.82
N SER A 330 -13.12 -0.67 15.05
CA SER A 330 -12.33 0.53 15.37
C SER A 330 -10.81 0.30 15.31
N ARG A 331 -10.36 -0.94 15.22
CA ARG A 331 -8.94 -1.32 15.10
C ARG A 331 -8.47 -1.48 13.65
N THR A 332 -9.40 -1.51 12.68
CA THR A 332 -9.10 -1.76 11.27
C THR A 332 -9.38 -0.55 10.42
N THR A 333 -8.58 -0.36 9.38
CA THR A 333 -8.80 0.66 8.37
C THR A 333 -8.10 0.31 7.06
N PHE A 334 -8.33 1.08 5.99
CA PHE A 334 -7.69 0.89 4.70
C PHE A 334 -6.33 1.58 4.63
N PHE A 335 -5.41 1.01 3.86
CA PHE A 335 -4.19 1.66 3.41
C PHE A 335 -4.42 2.15 1.97
N ASN A 336 -4.70 3.44 1.82
CA ASN A 336 -5.05 4.05 0.54
C ASN A 336 -3.80 4.48 -0.21
N PHE A 337 -3.64 4.08 -1.46
CA PHE A 337 -2.53 4.50 -2.31
C PHE A 337 -2.99 4.64 -3.76
N LEU A 338 -2.25 5.37 -4.58
CA LEU A 338 -2.48 5.45 -6.03
C LEU A 338 -1.31 4.85 -6.83
N ALA A 339 -0.11 4.93 -6.29
CA ALA A 339 1.11 4.42 -6.91
C ALA A 339 2.00 3.77 -5.86
N SER A 340 2.82 2.83 -6.30
CA SER A 340 3.89 2.20 -5.52
C SER A 340 5.07 1.86 -6.45
N HIS A 341 6.01 1.06 -5.97
CA HIS A 341 7.09 0.45 -6.75
C HIS A 341 6.59 -0.57 -7.79
N ASP A 342 5.36 -1.05 -7.63
CA ASP A 342 4.66 -1.89 -8.60
C ASP A 342 3.91 -1.05 -9.63
N GLY A 343 3.39 -1.69 -10.67
CA GLY A 343 2.41 -1.05 -11.54
C GLY A 343 1.01 -1.01 -10.92
N ILE A 344 0.06 -0.42 -11.63
CA ILE A 344 -1.34 -0.33 -11.22
C ILE A 344 -2.00 -1.69 -11.48
N GLY A 345 -2.39 -2.40 -10.42
CA GLY A 345 -3.05 -3.70 -10.48
C GLY A 345 -4.46 -3.61 -11.04
N LEU A 346 -4.81 -4.50 -11.98
CA LEU A 346 -6.16 -4.54 -12.58
C LEU A 346 -7.08 -5.59 -11.94
N ASN A 347 -6.52 -6.63 -11.31
CA ASN A 347 -7.33 -7.65 -10.64
C ASN A 347 -8.28 -7.09 -9.56
N PRO A 348 -7.87 -6.12 -8.72
CA PRO A 348 -8.73 -5.57 -7.68
C PRO A 348 -9.96 -4.82 -8.20
N ALA A 349 -9.89 -4.31 -9.43
CA ALA A 349 -11.00 -3.64 -10.08
C ALA A 349 -11.96 -4.59 -10.82
N ARG A 350 -11.59 -5.88 -10.99
CA ARG A 350 -12.48 -6.87 -11.62
C ARG A 350 -13.73 -7.09 -10.79
N GLY A 351 -14.88 -7.09 -11.46
CA GLY A 351 -16.18 -7.13 -10.80
C GLY A 351 -16.70 -5.76 -10.34
N ILE A 352 -15.85 -4.71 -10.40
CA ILE A 352 -16.22 -3.31 -10.23
C ILE A 352 -16.22 -2.61 -11.60
N LEU A 353 -15.12 -2.72 -12.34
CA LEU A 353 -15.01 -2.34 -13.76
C LEU A 353 -15.32 -3.54 -14.66
N GLY A 354 -16.07 -3.32 -15.73
CA GLY A 354 -16.27 -4.30 -16.79
C GLY A 354 -15.06 -4.41 -17.71
N ASP A 355 -15.07 -5.43 -18.58
CA ASP A 355 -13.95 -5.67 -19.49
C ASP A 355 -13.71 -4.52 -20.48
N GLU A 356 -14.75 -3.83 -20.94
CA GLU A 356 -14.63 -2.67 -21.82
C GLU A 356 -13.88 -1.52 -21.13
N GLN A 357 -14.21 -1.25 -19.88
CA GLN A 357 -13.55 -0.20 -19.09
C GLN A 357 -12.09 -0.56 -18.79
N ILE A 358 -11.80 -1.83 -18.48
CA ILE A 358 -10.42 -2.31 -18.29
C ILE A 358 -9.62 -2.20 -19.60
N ASN A 359 -10.20 -2.56 -20.74
CA ASN A 359 -9.55 -2.41 -22.04
C ASN A 359 -9.29 -0.93 -22.38
N GLY A 360 -10.25 -0.05 -22.09
CA GLY A 360 -10.07 1.40 -22.24
C GLY A 360 -8.90 1.95 -21.42
N LEU A 361 -8.74 1.47 -20.16
CA LEU A 361 -7.57 1.80 -19.35
C LEU A 361 -6.26 1.33 -20.02
N VAL A 362 -6.23 0.07 -20.51
CA VAL A 362 -5.05 -0.50 -21.17
C VAL A 362 -4.67 0.30 -22.41
N GLU A 363 -5.62 0.61 -23.28
CA GLU A 363 -5.41 1.39 -24.51
C GLU A 363 -4.85 2.77 -24.21
N LYS A 364 -5.41 3.43 -23.19
CA LYS A 364 -4.97 4.76 -22.77
C LYS A 364 -3.54 4.74 -22.23
N ILE A 365 -3.21 3.74 -21.40
CA ILE A 365 -1.86 3.59 -20.85
C ILE A 365 -0.83 3.33 -21.95
N LEU A 366 -1.15 2.49 -22.92
CA LEU A 366 -0.26 2.25 -24.08
C LEU A 366 -0.07 3.53 -24.90
N ALA A 367 -1.13 4.31 -25.10
CA ALA A 367 -1.05 5.61 -25.80
C ALA A 367 -0.17 6.61 -25.04
N HIS A 368 -0.14 6.56 -23.70
CA HIS A 368 0.70 7.41 -22.86
C HIS A 368 2.14 6.88 -22.69
N GLY A 369 2.52 5.82 -23.41
CA GLY A 369 3.88 5.24 -23.37
C GLY A 369 4.14 4.28 -22.21
N GLY A 370 3.09 3.84 -21.50
CA GLY A 370 3.19 2.81 -20.48
C GLY A 370 3.29 1.40 -21.06
N LEU A 371 3.53 0.42 -20.20
CA LEU A 371 3.71 -0.98 -20.54
C LEU A 371 2.69 -1.83 -19.79
N ILE A 372 2.31 -2.98 -20.38
CA ILE A 372 1.32 -3.88 -19.78
C ILE A 372 1.97 -5.21 -19.42
N SER A 373 1.81 -5.63 -18.17
CA SER A 373 2.11 -6.99 -17.75
C SER A 373 0.84 -7.85 -17.86
N TYR A 374 0.99 -9.07 -18.38
CA TYR A 374 -0.11 -10.01 -18.59
C TYR A 374 0.02 -11.22 -17.68
N LYS A 375 -1.10 -11.80 -17.27
CA LYS A 375 -1.17 -13.12 -16.65
C LYS A 375 -1.72 -14.16 -17.62
N HIS A 376 -1.35 -15.43 -17.41
CA HIS A 376 -1.96 -16.56 -18.12
C HIS A 376 -3.22 -17.00 -17.37
N ASN A 377 -4.27 -17.23 -18.12
CA ASN A 377 -5.51 -17.81 -17.63
C ASN A 377 -5.48 -19.35 -17.78
N PRO A 378 -6.30 -20.10 -17.01
CA PRO A 378 -6.35 -21.56 -17.12
C PRO A 378 -6.68 -22.09 -18.51
N ASP A 379 -7.42 -21.33 -19.34
CA ASP A 379 -7.79 -21.66 -20.72
C ASP A 379 -6.66 -21.39 -21.74
N GLY A 380 -5.47 -20.96 -21.28
CA GLY A 380 -4.32 -20.62 -22.13
C GLY A 380 -4.36 -19.20 -22.71
N SER A 381 -5.43 -18.46 -22.52
CA SER A 381 -5.51 -17.04 -22.90
C SER A 381 -4.65 -16.16 -22.00
N ARG A 382 -4.46 -14.89 -22.40
CA ARG A 382 -3.77 -13.87 -21.57
C ARG A 382 -4.73 -12.75 -21.26
N SER A 383 -4.68 -12.26 -20.03
CA SER A 383 -5.42 -11.05 -19.62
C SER A 383 -4.48 -10.01 -19.01
N PRO A 384 -4.76 -8.71 -19.22
CA PRO A 384 -4.01 -7.65 -18.57
C PRO A 384 -4.07 -7.83 -17.04
N TYR A 385 -2.91 -7.70 -16.41
CA TYR A 385 -2.75 -7.89 -14.97
C TYR A 385 -2.30 -6.61 -14.27
N GLU A 386 -1.36 -5.86 -14.88
CA GLU A 386 -0.73 -4.70 -14.28
C GLU A 386 -0.37 -3.65 -15.36
N LEU A 387 -0.68 -2.39 -15.08
CA LEU A 387 -0.30 -1.24 -15.90
C LEU A 387 0.99 -0.65 -15.34
N ASN A 388 2.08 -0.71 -16.10
CA ASN A 388 3.40 -0.24 -15.70
C ASN A 388 3.63 1.15 -16.27
N ILE A 389 3.42 2.16 -15.43
CA ILE A 389 3.55 3.58 -15.76
C ILE A 389 3.57 4.39 -14.46
N ASN A 390 4.28 5.51 -14.42
CA ASN A 390 4.11 6.46 -13.33
C ASN A 390 2.72 7.09 -13.34
N TYR A 391 2.13 7.31 -12.16
CA TYR A 391 0.73 7.76 -12.06
C TYR A 391 0.49 9.13 -12.70
N PHE A 392 1.52 10.01 -12.71
CA PHE A 392 1.45 11.30 -13.42
C PHE A 392 1.26 11.10 -14.93
N ASP A 393 2.04 10.20 -15.54
CA ASP A 393 1.92 9.90 -16.97
C ASP A 393 0.70 9.03 -17.28
N ALA A 394 0.22 8.20 -16.35
CA ALA A 394 -1.04 7.46 -16.52
C ALA A 394 -2.23 8.41 -16.74
N LEU A 395 -2.20 9.56 -16.10
CA LEU A 395 -3.23 10.61 -16.24
C LEU A 395 -2.97 11.56 -17.41
N ASN A 396 -1.73 11.72 -17.87
CA ASN A 396 -1.31 12.79 -18.76
C ASN A 396 -0.46 12.26 -19.91
N ASP A 397 -0.84 12.58 -21.13
CA ASP A 397 -0.01 12.29 -22.30
C ASP A 397 1.24 13.20 -22.28
N ALA A 398 2.42 12.56 -22.24
CA ALA A 398 3.70 13.28 -22.27
C ALA A 398 3.94 14.05 -23.59
N ASN A 399 3.31 13.59 -24.68
CA ASN A 399 3.39 14.19 -26.01
C ASN A 399 2.18 15.04 -26.36
N GLY A 400 1.21 15.17 -25.43
CA GLY A 400 -0.01 15.93 -25.61
C GLY A 400 0.22 17.44 -25.63
N LEU A 401 -0.74 18.18 -26.18
CA LEU A 401 -0.71 19.65 -26.29
C LEU A 401 -1.29 20.36 -25.05
N GLU A 402 -1.71 19.62 -24.03
CA GLU A 402 -2.26 20.21 -22.81
C GLU A 402 -1.20 20.99 -22.03
N SER A 403 -1.61 22.11 -21.43
CA SER A 403 -0.73 22.87 -20.56
C SER A 403 -0.30 22.06 -19.33
N GLU A 404 0.93 22.24 -18.86
CA GLU A 404 1.41 21.56 -17.65
C GLU A 404 0.55 21.89 -16.42
N GLU A 405 -0.09 23.08 -16.37
CA GLU A 405 -1.03 23.45 -15.30
C GLU A 405 -2.23 22.50 -15.25
N ILE A 406 -2.85 22.18 -16.38
CA ILE A 406 -3.97 21.24 -16.45
C ILE A 406 -3.52 19.84 -16.04
N GLN A 407 -2.34 19.40 -16.50
CA GLN A 407 -1.76 18.12 -16.13
C GLN A 407 -1.52 18.00 -14.62
N ILE A 408 -0.99 19.06 -14.01
CA ILE A 408 -0.77 19.15 -12.56
C ILE A 408 -2.10 19.13 -11.82
N ASN A 409 -3.10 19.93 -12.27
CA ASN A 409 -4.41 19.98 -11.62
C ASN A 409 -5.07 18.60 -11.63
N ARG A 410 -5.09 17.91 -12.77
CA ARG A 410 -5.63 16.54 -12.91
C ARG A 410 -4.94 15.57 -11.97
N PHE A 411 -3.62 15.62 -11.89
CA PHE A 411 -2.84 14.79 -10.96
C PHE A 411 -3.16 15.09 -9.50
N MET A 412 -3.27 16.36 -9.13
CA MET A 412 -3.56 16.77 -7.75
C MET A 412 -4.98 16.39 -7.31
N VAL A 413 -5.96 16.37 -8.23
CA VAL A 413 -7.30 15.83 -7.93
C VAL A 413 -7.24 14.37 -7.55
N ALA A 414 -6.46 13.55 -8.28
CA ALA A 414 -6.27 12.14 -7.94
C ALA A 414 -5.71 12.00 -6.52
N GLN A 415 -4.64 12.74 -6.19
CA GLN A 415 -4.01 12.70 -4.87
C GLN A 415 -4.98 13.17 -3.77
N ALA A 416 -5.76 14.21 -4.03
CA ALA A 416 -6.75 14.72 -3.08
C ALA A 416 -7.87 13.71 -2.79
N ILE A 417 -8.35 12.98 -3.80
CA ILE A 417 -9.32 11.89 -3.63
C ILE A 417 -8.76 10.83 -2.69
N MET A 418 -7.51 10.37 -2.93
CA MET A 418 -6.84 9.39 -2.06
C MET A 418 -6.73 9.89 -0.61
N LEU A 419 -6.33 11.16 -0.42
CA LEU A 419 -6.15 11.76 0.90
C LEU A 419 -7.47 11.97 1.65
N ALA A 420 -8.58 12.17 0.92
CA ALA A 420 -9.89 12.42 1.50
C ALA A 420 -10.60 11.14 1.96
N LEU A 421 -10.32 9.98 1.35
CA LEU A 421 -10.97 8.71 1.69
C LEU A 421 -10.65 8.25 3.12
N VAL A 422 -11.58 7.48 3.70
CA VAL A 422 -11.38 6.78 4.98
C VAL A 422 -10.18 5.84 4.86
N GLY A 423 -9.23 5.95 5.80
CA GLY A 423 -7.99 5.17 5.79
C GLY A 423 -6.72 6.00 6.04
N VAL A 424 -5.59 5.31 5.98
CA VAL A 424 -4.25 5.90 6.06
C VAL A 424 -3.69 6.04 4.63
N PRO A 425 -3.29 7.23 4.20
CA PRO A 425 -2.70 7.39 2.87
C PRO A 425 -1.26 6.88 2.82
N GLY A 426 -0.97 6.10 1.77
CA GLY A 426 0.36 5.68 1.35
C GLY A 426 0.77 6.46 0.10
N ILE A 427 1.84 7.22 0.20
CA ILE A 427 2.32 8.14 -0.83
C ILE A 427 3.62 7.58 -1.39
N TYR A 428 3.61 7.19 -2.65
CA TYR A 428 4.83 6.76 -3.30
C TYR A 428 5.76 7.96 -3.54
N PHE A 429 7.06 7.80 -3.30
CA PHE A 429 8.04 8.87 -3.38
C PHE A 429 7.93 9.69 -4.67
N HIS A 430 7.80 9.04 -5.81
CA HIS A 430 7.67 9.70 -7.11
C HIS A 430 6.37 10.53 -7.26
N SER A 431 5.31 10.20 -6.52
CA SER A 431 4.08 10.96 -6.53
C SER A 431 4.23 12.34 -5.89
N LEU A 432 5.16 12.52 -4.95
CA LEU A 432 5.43 13.83 -4.33
C LEU A 432 5.92 14.87 -5.35
N PHE A 433 6.47 14.44 -6.49
CA PHE A 433 7.11 15.30 -7.47
C PHE A 433 6.50 15.20 -8.87
N GLY A 434 5.47 14.35 -9.04
CA GLY A 434 4.89 14.06 -10.35
C GLY A 434 5.95 13.57 -11.34
N SER A 435 6.80 12.64 -10.90
CA SER A 435 7.85 12.07 -11.74
C SER A 435 7.25 11.40 -12.96
N ARG A 436 7.94 11.53 -14.11
CA ARG A 436 7.59 10.79 -15.33
C ARG A 436 8.21 9.40 -15.34
N GLY A 437 7.72 8.54 -16.23
CA GLY A 437 8.21 7.18 -16.41
C GLY A 437 9.67 7.15 -16.91
N TRP A 438 10.46 6.27 -16.30
CA TRP A 438 11.87 6.08 -16.64
C TRP A 438 12.04 4.98 -17.71
N GLN A 439 11.87 5.37 -18.99
CA GLN A 439 11.96 4.43 -20.12
C GLN A 439 13.36 3.81 -20.29
N GLU A 440 14.41 4.60 -20.02
CA GLU A 440 15.79 4.09 -20.06
C GLU A 440 16.00 2.99 -19.02
N GLY A 441 15.34 3.10 -17.86
CA GLY A 441 15.38 2.09 -16.81
C GLY A 441 14.78 0.75 -17.26
N VAL A 442 13.69 0.77 -18.02
CA VAL A 442 13.12 -0.45 -18.60
C VAL A 442 14.10 -1.15 -19.52
N THR A 443 14.80 -0.38 -20.37
CA THR A 443 15.82 -0.91 -21.27
C THR A 443 17.03 -1.45 -20.51
N LEU A 444 17.45 -0.75 -19.46
CA LEU A 444 18.63 -1.09 -18.66
C LEU A 444 18.42 -2.36 -17.82
N HIS A 445 17.25 -2.48 -17.18
CA HIS A 445 16.96 -3.55 -16.23
C HIS A 445 16.15 -4.70 -16.84
N GLY A 446 15.59 -4.52 -18.04
CA GLY A 446 14.88 -5.59 -18.77
C GLY A 446 13.54 -5.99 -18.20
N HIS A 447 12.92 -5.17 -17.33
CA HIS A 447 11.60 -5.45 -16.77
C HIS A 447 10.72 -4.19 -16.68
N ASN A 448 9.40 -4.36 -16.85
CA ASN A 448 8.45 -3.26 -17.00
C ASN A 448 8.38 -2.34 -15.77
N ARG A 449 8.49 -2.89 -14.55
CA ARG A 449 8.37 -2.13 -13.30
C ARG A 449 9.48 -1.10 -13.10
N ALA A 450 10.64 -1.27 -13.78
CA ALA A 450 11.73 -0.28 -13.73
C ALA A 450 11.26 1.12 -14.13
N ILE A 451 10.20 1.25 -14.94
CA ILE A 451 9.61 2.54 -15.33
C ILE A 451 9.24 3.41 -14.13
N ASN A 452 8.91 2.80 -12.98
CA ASN A 452 8.47 3.46 -11.75
C ASN A 452 9.59 3.60 -10.69
N ARG A 453 10.81 3.10 -10.96
CA ARG A 453 11.82 2.86 -9.91
C ARG A 453 13.09 3.68 -10.08
N GLN A 454 13.01 4.81 -10.82
CA GLN A 454 14.15 5.70 -11.01
C GLN A 454 14.73 6.18 -9.67
N LYS A 455 16.05 6.04 -9.49
CA LYS A 455 16.74 6.66 -8.36
C LYS A 455 17.09 8.10 -8.71
N LEU A 456 16.96 9.02 -7.76
CA LEU A 456 17.14 10.45 -7.99
C LEU A 456 18.41 10.95 -7.33
N GLU A 457 19.22 11.72 -8.05
CA GLU A 457 20.39 12.41 -7.51
C GLU A 457 19.91 13.59 -6.66
N ARG A 458 20.39 13.69 -5.39
CA ARG A 458 19.94 14.66 -4.39
C ARG A 458 20.05 16.11 -4.89
N GLY A 459 21.20 16.50 -5.44
CA GLY A 459 21.41 17.86 -5.89
C GLY A 459 20.51 18.25 -7.06
N GLY A 460 20.19 17.31 -7.96
CA GLY A 460 19.22 17.50 -9.05
C GLY A 460 17.82 17.71 -8.54
N LEU A 461 17.39 16.86 -7.61
CA LEU A 461 16.07 16.96 -6.97
C LEU A 461 15.94 18.28 -6.20
N GLU A 462 16.94 18.64 -5.39
CA GLU A 462 16.96 19.90 -4.63
C GLU A 462 16.89 21.14 -5.54
N ARG A 463 17.60 21.14 -6.66
CA ARG A 463 17.50 22.24 -7.65
C ARG A 463 16.05 22.37 -8.16
N SER A 464 15.43 21.25 -8.53
CA SER A 464 14.05 21.26 -9.01
C SER A 464 13.06 21.72 -7.92
N LEU A 465 13.27 21.33 -6.67
CA LEU A 465 12.44 21.74 -5.53
C LEU A 465 12.63 23.20 -5.10
N ASN A 466 13.67 23.86 -5.54
CA ASN A 466 13.92 25.29 -5.29
C ASN A 466 13.56 26.17 -6.49
N ASP A 467 13.14 25.60 -7.62
CA ASP A 467 12.66 26.30 -8.81
C ASP A 467 11.14 26.31 -8.84
N SER A 468 10.53 27.47 -8.56
CA SER A 468 9.07 27.65 -8.48
C SER A 468 8.32 27.33 -9.79
N ASP A 469 9.00 27.38 -10.91
CA ASP A 469 8.42 27.11 -12.24
C ASP A 469 8.47 25.62 -12.58
N SER A 470 9.29 24.85 -11.87
CA SER A 470 9.41 23.41 -12.09
C SER A 470 8.14 22.65 -11.69
N ARG A 471 7.80 21.59 -12.43
CA ARG A 471 6.73 20.67 -12.06
C ARG A 471 6.93 20.04 -10.66
N PRO A 472 8.13 19.54 -10.29
CA PRO A 472 8.38 18.98 -8.97
C PRO A 472 8.08 19.95 -7.84
N TYR A 473 8.48 21.21 -7.93
CA TYR A 473 8.16 22.23 -6.94
C TYR A 473 6.65 22.45 -6.82
N ARG A 474 5.97 22.67 -7.96
CA ARG A 474 4.54 22.99 -8.02
C ARG A 474 3.67 21.87 -7.45
N ILE A 475 4.01 20.61 -7.76
CA ILE A 475 3.31 19.44 -7.22
C ILE A 475 3.63 19.27 -5.74
N PHE A 476 4.91 19.31 -5.35
CA PHE A 476 5.31 19.15 -3.95
C PHE A 476 4.68 20.19 -3.04
N HIS A 477 4.65 21.45 -3.48
CA HIS A 477 4.02 22.53 -2.72
C HIS A 477 2.52 22.29 -2.49
N ARG A 478 1.77 21.94 -3.54
CA ARG A 478 0.33 21.64 -3.46
C ARG A 478 0.04 20.38 -2.64
N PHE A 479 0.86 19.36 -2.82
CA PHE A 479 0.75 18.13 -2.03
C PHE A 479 0.97 18.40 -0.55
N SER A 480 1.97 19.22 -0.22
CA SER A 480 2.25 19.66 1.15
C SER A 480 1.07 20.41 1.77
N GLN A 481 0.41 21.29 1.02
CA GLN A 481 -0.79 22.00 1.48
C GLN A 481 -1.93 21.02 1.81
N LEU A 482 -2.20 20.03 0.95
CA LEU A 482 -3.23 19.01 1.20
C LEU A 482 -2.90 18.16 2.44
N LEU A 483 -1.65 17.72 2.60
CA LEU A 483 -1.22 16.95 3.76
C LEU A 483 -1.33 17.76 5.07
N GLN A 484 -0.95 19.03 5.05
CA GLN A 484 -1.10 19.92 6.19
C GLN A 484 -2.56 20.19 6.54
N ALA A 485 -3.43 20.43 5.53
CA ALA A 485 -4.86 20.60 5.76
C ALA A 485 -5.45 19.34 6.40
N ARG A 486 -5.13 18.16 5.85
CA ARG A 486 -5.56 16.87 6.38
C ARG A 486 -5.10 16.64 7.82
N SER A 487 -3.82 16.89 8.12
CA SER A 487 -3.23 16.61 9.43
C SER A 487 -3.80 17.46 10.57
N ARG A 488 -4.35 18.64 10.25
CA ARG A 488 -4.92 19.60 11.21
C ARG A 488 -6.40 19.37 11.52
N CYS A 489 -7.10 18.59 10.70
CA CYS A 489 -8.54 18.38 10.82
C CYS A 489 -8.87 16.94 11.22
N SER A 490 -9.50 16.75 12.37
CA SER A 490 -9.82 15.41 12.93
C SER A 490 -10.89 14.68 12.12
N ALA A 491 -11.61 15.35 11.23
CA ALA A 491 -12.53 14.72 10.28
C ALA A 491 -11.82 13.70 9.36
N PHE A 492 -10.51 13.87 9.13
CA PHE A 492 -9.71 12.91 8.35
C PHE A 492 -9.10 11.78 9.18
N HIS A 493 -9.53 11.59 10.43
CA HIS A 493 -9.10 10.41 11.19
C HIS A 493 -9.34 9.13 10.39
N PRO A 494 -8.37 8.16 10.35
CA PRO A 494 -8.49 6.94 9.53
C PRO A 494 -9.73 6.08 9.83
N ASN A 495 -10.28 6.18 11.04
CA ASN A 495 -11.52 5.55 11.46
C ASN A 495 -12.69 6.54 11.61
N GLY A 496 -12.55 7.77 11.11
CA GLY A 496 -13.61 8.78 11.09
C GLY A 496 -14.73 8.42 10.10
N GLY A 497 -15.88 9.07 10.25
CA GLY A 497 -17.03 8.85 9.38
C GLY A 497 -16.76 9.25 7.93
N GLN A 498 -17.35 8.50 6.99
CA GLN A 498 -17.37 8.80 5.57
C GLN A 498 -18.77 8.64 5.00
N ARG A 499 -19.25 9.64 4.28
CA ARG A 499 -20.49 9.59 3.51
C ARG A 499 -20.23 10.10 2.09
N VAL A 500 -20.47 9.26 1.08
CA VAL A 500 -20.37 9.64 -0.32
C VAL A 500 -21.64 10.38 -0.74
N LEU A 501 -21.48 11.55 -1.30
CA LEU A 501 -22.58 12.43 -1.72
C LEU A 501 -22.71 12.40 -3.25
N ASN A 502 -23.91 12.74 -3.75
CA ASN A 502 -24.17 12.82 -5.18
C ASN A 502 -24.19 14.30 -5.63
N TYR A 503 -23.16 14.67 -6.39
CA TYR A 503 -23.01 15.99 -7.00
C TYR A 503 -22.94 15.90 -8.55
N GLY A 504 -23.52 14.84 -9.14
CA GLY A 504 -23.45 14.55 -10.58
C GLY A 504 -22.22 13.71 -10.93
N GLU A 505 -22.07 13.39 -12.21
CA GLU A 505 -21.03 12.49 -12.72
C GLU A 505 -19.62 13.11 -12.68
N GLY A 506 -19.51 14.44 -12.78
CA GLY A 506 -18.23 15.15 -12.86
C GLY A 506 -17.58 15.49 -11.51
N ILE A 507 -18.28 15.30 -10.37
CA ILE A 507 -17.78 15.70 -9.05
C ILE A 507 -17.77 14.50 -8.10
N PHE A 508 -16.60 14.06 -7.69
CA PHE A 508 -16.47 13.11 -6.58
C PHE A 508 -16.59 13.86 -5.25
N ALA A 509 -17.64 13.56 -4.48
CA ALA A 509 -17.96 14.28 -3.25
C ALA A 509 -18.05 13.36 -2.03
N LEU A 510 -17.34 13.75 -0.96
CA LEU A 510 -17.33 13.06 0.34
C LEU A 510 -17.65 14.04 1.47
N LEU A 511 -18.45 13.61 2.43
CA LEU A 511 -18.48 14.21 3.76
C LEU A 511 -17.65 13.35 4.71
N ARG A 512 -16.59 13.93 5.24
CA ARG A 512 -15.78 13.31 6.30
C ARG A 512 -16.22 13.87 7.65
N SER A 513 -16.16 13.01 8.68
CA SER A 513 -16.52 13.41 10.04
C SER A 513 -15.51 12.85 11.04
N SER A 514 -15.18 13.62 12.06
CA SER A 514 -14.36 13.15 13.19
C SER A 514 -15.06 12.00 13.93
N ILE A 515 -14.31 11.23 14.72
CA ILE A 515 -14.85 10.11 15.52
C ILE A 515 -15.95 10.58 16.48
N ASP A 516 -15.79 11.78 17.06
CA ASP A 516 -16.77 12.37 17.99
C ASP A 516 -17.86 13.20 17.28
N HIS A 517 -17.87 13.18 15.94
CA HIS A 517 -18.84 13.88 15.07
C HIS A 517 -18.92 15.41 15.28
N LYS A 518 -17.86 16.05 15.80
CA LYS A 518 -17.84 17.51 15.97
C LYS A 518 -17.25 18.27 14.80
N GLU A 519 -16.31 17.68 14.10
CA GLU A 519 -15.71 18.27 12.91
C GLU A 519 -16.19 17.55 11.65
N HIS A 520 -16.55 18.35 10.65
CA HIS A 520 -17.03 17.87 9.36
C HIS A 520 -16.32 18.61 8.22
N VAL A 521 -15.92 17.87 7.21
CA VAL A 521 -15.33 18.45 5.99
C VAL A 521 -16.06 17.90 4.78
N LEU A 522 -16.59 18.79 3.96
CA LEU A 522 -17.13 18.49 2.64
C LEU A 522 -15.99 18.55 1.61
N CYS A 523 -15.59 17.40 1.09
CA CYS A 523 -14.54 17.27 0.09
C CYS A 523 -15.16 17.17 -1.29
N LEU A 524 -14.84 18.12 -2.17
CA LEU A 524 -15.32 18.22 -3.55
C LEU A 524 -14.14 18.13 -4.52
N HIS A 525 -14.26 17.27 -5.53
CA HIS A 525 -13.21 16.99 -6.50
C HIS A 525 -13.82 16.99 -7.90
N ASN A 526 -13.59 18.03 -8.69
CA ASN A 526 -13.97 18.05 -10.10
C ASN A 526 -13.01 17.16 -10.91
N VAL A 527 -13.49 16.03 -11.44
CA VAL A 527 -12.67 15.10 -12.23
C VAL A 527 -12.68 15.38 -13.73
N THR A 528 -13.27 16.52 -14.15
CA THR A 528 -13.45 16.89 -15.56
C THR A 528 -12.59 18.08 -15.96
N ASP A 529 -12.38 18.25 -17.26
CA ASP A 529 -11.75 19.41 -17.90
C ASP A 529 -12.71 20.60 -18.09
N LEU A 530 -13.95 20.48 -17.59
CA LEU A 530 -14.97 21.50 -17.64
C LEU A 530 -15.30 22.03 -16.24
N PRO A 531 -15.73 23.30 -16.11
CA PRO A 531 -16.29 23.78 -14.86
C PRO A 531 -17.55 22.99 -14.49
N GLN A 532 -17.69 22.64 -13.21
CA GLN A 532 -18.84 21.92 -12.66
C GLN A 532 -19.54 22.74 -11.59
N ASP A 533 -20.86 22.73 -11.60
CA ASP A 533 -21.67 23.41 -10.59
C ASP A 533 -22.22 22.39 -9.59
N GLY A 534 -22.00 22.63 -8.31
CA GLY A 534 -22.52 21.82 -7.21
C GLY A 534 -23.46 22.63 -6.30
N ILE A 535 -24.41 21.97 -5.67
CA ILE A 535 -25.31 22.60 -4.70
C ILE A 535 -24.88 22.14 -3.31
N ILE A 536 -24.49 23.08 -2.44
CA ILE A 536 -24.19 22.76 -1.04
C ILE A 536 -25.49 22.82 -0.24
N GLU A 537 -25.94 21.67 0.20
CA GLU A 537 -27.06 21.54 1.12
C GLU A 537 -26.58 21.74 2.56
N GLN A 538 -27.38 22.42 3.38
CA GLN A 538 -27.03 22.71 4.77
C GLN A 538 -26.78 21.43 5.60
N GLU A 539 -27.44 20.33 5.26
CA GLU A 539 -27.22 19.03 5.89
C GLU A 539 -25.87 18.40 5.56
N ASN A 540 -25.26 18.77 4.42
CA ASN A 540 -23.97 18.26 3.94
C ASN A 540 -22.78 19.10 4.43
N LEU A 541 -23.04 20.33 4.87
CA LEU A 541 -22.06 21.16 5.56
C LEU A 541 -22.80 21.93 6.67
N PRO A 542 -22.93 21.34 7.87
CA PRO A 542 -23.65 21.98 8.97
C PRO A 542 -22.89 23.21 9.45
N LEU A 543 -23.36 24.37 8.99
CA LEU A 543 -22.84 25.68 9.43
C LEU A 543 -23.64 26.13 10.66
N GLY A 544 -22.96 26.48 11.73
CA GLY A 544 -23.54 27.19 12.87
C GLY A 544 -23.97 28.61 12.47
N THR A 545 -24.79 29.25 13.32
CA THR A 545 -25.23 30.64 13.07
C THR A 545 -24.03 31.57 12.99
N GLY A 546 -23.86 32.22 11.83
CA GLY A 546 -22.75 33.15 11.56
C GLY A 546 -21.45 32.51 11.05
N GLN A 547 -21.39 31.18 10.94
CA GLN A 547 -20.26 30.50 10.33
C GLN A 547 -20.31 30.60 8.79
N LYS A 548 -19.11 30.63 8.20
CA LYS A 548 -18.92 30.61 6.75
C LYS A 548 -18.13 29.35 6.36
N PRO A 549 -18.35 28.81 5.16
CA PRO A 549 -17.48 27.74 4.66
C PRO A 549 -16.10 28.30 4.31
N VAL A 550 -15.08 27.62 4.80
CA VAL A 550 -13.67 27.91 4.50
C VAL A 550 -13.09 26.72 3.77
N ASP A 551 -12.45 26.94 2.65
CA ASP A 551 -11.63 25.94 2.00
C ASP A 551 -10.32 25.77 2.79
N ILE A 552 -10.19 24.67 3.52
CA ILE A 552 -9.02 24.40 4.37
C ILE A 552 -7.73 24.11 3.59
N THR A 553 -7.83 23.88 2.28
CA THR A 553 -6.64 23.66 1.42
C THR A 553 -5.97 24.98 1.06
N THR A 554 -6.76 26.07 0.97
CA THR A 554 -6.29 27.41 0.59
C THR A 554 -6.41 28.44 1.70
N GLY A 555 -7.25 28.17 2.72
CA GLY A 555 -7.60 29.13 3.77
C GLY A 555 -8.62 30.21 3.33
N LEU A 556 -9.19 30.10 2.12
CA LEU A 556 -10.11 31.10 1.60
C LEU A 556 -11.54 30.87 2.10
N GLU A 557 -12.18 31.95 2.59
CA GLU A 557 -13.60 31.96 2.89
C GLU A 557 -14.42 32.00 1.58
N LEU A 558 -15.46 31.16 1.49
CA LEU A 558 -16.38 31.21 0.39
C LEU A 558 -17.46 32.26 0.65
N THR A 559 -17.63 33.15 -0.31
CA THR A 559 -18.75 34.09 -0.35
C THR A 559 -19.77 33.62 -1.36
N TYR A 560 -21.01 33.36 -0.92
CA TYR A 560 -22.10 33.02 -1.81
C TYR A 560 -22.66 34.29 -2.47
N PRO A 561 -22.77 34.35 -3.79
CA PRO A 561 -23.46 35.47 -4.42
C PRO A 561 -24.95 35.42 -4.03
N GLY A 562 -25.44 36.39 -3.24
CA GLY A 562 -26.86 36.61 -3.01
C GLY A 562 -27.42 36.45 -1.60
N THR A 563 -26.63 36.27 -0.57
CA THR A 563 -27.13 36.25 0.82
C THR A 563 -27.22 37.64 1.41
N THR A 564 -28.33 38.34 1.16
CA THR A 564 -28.80 39.40 2.10
C THR A 564 -29.45 38.70 3.31
N PRO A 565 -29.28 39.24 4.54
CA PRO A 565 -29.71 38.58 5.79
C PRO A 565 -31.22 38.34 5.97
N SER A 566 -32.04 38.64 4.98
CA SER A 566 -33.51 38.68 5.10
C SER A 566 -34.28 37.64 4.26
N GLN A 567 -33.63 36.71 3.56
CA GLN A 567 -34.36 35.72 2.75
C GLN A 567 -34.16 34.29 3.23
N SER A 568 -35.21 33.77 3.80
CA SER A 568 -35.74 32.40 3.97
C SER A 568 -34.85 31.16 3.86
N ARG A 569 -35.18 30.21 4.71
CA ARG A 569 -34.68 28.84 4.98
C ARG A 569 -34.46 27.90 3.79
N ASN A 570 -34.46 28.38 2.52
CA ASN A 570 -34.37 27.53 1.32
C ASN A 570 -33.38 28.06 0.24
N THR A 571 -32.33 28.80 0.62
CA THR A 571 -31.30 29.18 -0.37
C THR A 571 -30.36 28.02 -0.64
N ARG A 572 -30.49 27.42 -1.82
CA ARG A 572 -29.49 26.47 -2.37
C ARG A 572 -28.21 27.26 -2.67
N ASN A 573 -27.16 27.02 -1.90
CA ASN A 573 -25.86 27.64 -2.14
C ASN A 573 -25.17 26.90 -3.28
N THR A 574 -25.08 27.51 -4.45
CA THR A 574 -24.36 26.96 -5.60
C THR A 574 -22.87 27.28 -5.48
N ILE A 575 -22.02 26.28 -5.66
CA ILE A 575 -20.59 26.41 -5.77
C ILE A 575 -20.16 25.99 -7.18
N ARG A 576 -19.22 26.73 -7.75
CA ARG A 576 -18.64 26.42 -9.06
C ARG A 576 -17.20 25.97 -8.87
N LEU A 577 -16.88 24.78 -9.33
CA LEU A 577 -15.52 24.23 -9.37
C LEU A 577 -14.94 24.40 -10.78
N SER A 578 -13.77 25.01 -10.87
CA SER A 578 -12.97 25.05 -12.11
C SER A 578 -12.55 23.65 -12.56
N PRO A 579 -12.08 23.47 -13.80
CA PRO A 579 -11.52 22.19 -14.26
C PRO A 579 -10.48 21.64 -13.30
N TYR A 580 -10.66 20.37 -12.91
CA TYR A 580 -9.77 19.66 -11.97
C TYR A 580 -9.50 20.41 -10.65
N GLN A 581 -10.51 21.14 -10.15
CA GLN A 581 -10.39 21.83 -8.86
C GLN A 581 -10.70 20.88 -7.69
N VAL A 582 -9.90 21.00 -6.65
CA VAL A 582 -10.14 20.41 -5.31
C VAL A 582 -10.63 21.49 -4.37
N MET A 583 -11.57 21.15 -3.50
CA MET A 583 -12.07 22.05 -2.48
C MET A 583 -12.49 21.22 -1.25
N TRP A 584 -11.90 21.51 -0.07
CA TRP A 584 -12.24 20.88 1.20
C TRP A 584 -12.82 21.92 2.14
N LEU A 585 -14.13 21.86 2.35
CA LEU A 585 -14.90 22.89 3.02
C LEU A 585 -15.19 22.49 4.47
N GLU A 586 -14.84 23.38 5.39
CA GLU A 586 -15.17 23.31 6.81
C GLU A 586 -16.02 24.54 7.20
N GLY A 587 -16.93 24.39 8.16
CA GLY A 587 -17.65 25.52 8.76
C GLY A 587 -16.80 26.21 9.83
N LYS A 588 -16.42 27.46 9.65
CA LYS A 588 -15.69 28.29 10.62
C LYS A 588 -16.43 29.55 10.98
#